data_94d2cd6a74d79256fd3245ee68e08704
#
_entry.id   94d2cd6a74d79256fd3245ee68e08704
#
_cell.length_a   1.000
_cell.length_b   1.000
_cell.length_c   1.000
_cell.angle_alpha   90.00
_cell.angle_beta   90.00
_cell.angle_gamma   90.00
#
_symmetry.space_group_name_H-M   'P 1'
#
loop_
_entity.id
_entity.type
_entity.pdbx_description
1 polymer ?
#
loop_
_entity_poly.entity_id
_entity_poly.type
_entity_poly.pdbx_seq_one_letter_code
_entity_poly.pdbx_strand_id
1 'polypeptide(L)'
;MQLQLLFNMMKQLFFSISFLMLILLSSACGSRQDKDFSNSKIYPHVSCLADTNLNYALFLPPQYEKSKPLPLLILFDSHGDGLLPVNLFSDEAAKQGFIIAGSNNSKNGMDMQQTTAIYRSMLADITARFSIEKKAVYLCGFSGGSRVAGSVAITEGGIAGVVGCGAGLPGINQQPASPFSYLAVVGNQDFNFTEMKMLDQSLDQAGFTHHLLVFDGIHQWPPKELIPDIFAWLKLDAMRQQAIPADRTFINRFIEKNDQAANVLATAGKFPEQLDTYTKMKHYLQGLTDIAPLDSEIKRLSAEKSVLAYREQQQQLLTLEQKLQQDYLPQIPVQSIGWWTVETNRLSALAKQTDKPGLSQVYKRLLGSLSMNSYMYCNNALRQRDLEASTRYIEIYSLVDPTNAEHRVMAAKLAAMKQDKAGVLNALQQAFALGFKDKTRLKSDPDFLPFRQDESFKKLIEKK
;
A
#
# COMPACT_ATOMS: atom_id res chain seq x y z
N MET A 1 69.89 -37.21 -19.80
CA MET A 1 69.94 -36.63 -18.46
C MET A 1 69.46 -35.12 -18.46
N GLN A 2 69.88 -34.30 -19.38
CA GLN A 2 69.50 -32.88 -19.44
C GLN A 2 68.01 -32.65 -19.75
N LEU A 3 67.37 -33.46 -20.60
CA LEU A 3 65.92 -33.27 -20.97
C LEU A 3 65.00 -33.62 -19.78
N GLN A 4 65.36 -34.50 -18.89
CA GLN A 4 64.57 -34.88 -17.72
C GLN A 4 64.64 -33.82 -16.63
N LEU A 5 65.76 -33.12 -16.50
CA LEU A 5 65.87 -31.94 -15.59
C LEU A 5 65.05 -30.77 -16.04
N LEU A 6 65.03 -30.46 -17.35
CA LEU A 6 64.22 -29.38 -17.91
C LEU A 6 62.71 -29.63 -17.71
N PHE A 7 62.23 -30.84 -17.89
CA PHE A 7 60.85 -31.25 -17.71
C PHE A 7 60.39 -31.15 -16.25
N ASN A 8 61.29 -31.52 -15.30
CA ASN A 8 60.95 -31.32 -13.86
C ASN A 8 60.98 -29.90 -13.39
N MET A 9 61.86 -29.05 -13.93
CA MET A 9 61.85 -27.61 -13.67
C MET A 9 60.58 -26.93 -14.24
N MET A 10 60.15 -27.28 -15.42
CA MET A 10 58.90 -26.77 -16.00
C MET A 10 57.67 -27.20 -15.19
N LYS A 11 57.61 -28.46 -14.69
CA LYS A 11 56.53 -28.91 -13.79
C LYS A 11 56.49 -28.13 -12.46
N GLN A 12 57.66 -27.88 -11.86
CA GLN A 12 57.71 -27.07 -10.63
C GLN A 12 57.32 -25.62 -10.87
N LEU A 13 57.71 -25.04 -12.00
CA LEU A 13 57.31 -23.65 -12.36
C LEU A 13 55.80 -23.57 -12.62
N PHE A 14 55.21 -24.54 -13.32
CA PHE A 14 53.76 -24.60 -13.55
C PHE A 14 52.98 -24.81 -12.24
N PHE A 15 53.46 -25.62 -11.30
CA PHE A 15 52.82 -25.82 -10.01
C PHE A 15 52.91 -24.57 -9.13
N SER A 16 54.03 -23.85 -9.16
CA SER A 16 54.22 -22.60 -8.42
C SER A 16 53.35 -21.45 -8.97
N ILE A 17 53.19 -21.35 -10.30
CA ILE A 17 52.35 -20.33 -10.95
C ILE A 17 50.87 -20.64 -10.69
N SER A 18 50.43 -21.90 -10.75
CA SER A 18 49.07 -22.31 -10.43
C SER A 18 48.71 -22.08 -8.95
N PHE A 19 49.64 -22.26 -8.04
CA PHE A 19 49.45 -22.00 -6.60
C PHE A 19 49.42 -20.49 -6.29
N LEU A 20 50.21 -19.68 -6.96
CA LEU A 20 50.19 -18.21 -6.85
C LEU A 20 48.90 -17.62 -7.45
N MET A 21 48.35 -18.19 -8.53
CA MET A 21 47.08 -17.77 -9.12
C MET A 21 45.88 -18.17 -8.25
N LEU A 22 45.96 -19.29 -7.52
CA LEU A 22 44.92 -19.66 -6.55
C LEU A 22 44.90 -18.75 -5.31
N ILE A 23 46.04 -18.22 -4.89
CA ILE A 23 46.16 -17.27 -3.76
C ILE A 23 45.68 -15.87 -4.17
N LEU A 24 45.85 -15.48 -5.43
CA LEU A 24 45.36 -14.21 -5.96
C LEU A 24 43.82 -14.19 -6.18
N LEU A 25 43.22 -15.35 -6.42
CA LEU A 25 41.75 -15.47 -6.52
C LEU A 25 41.05 -15.47 -5.15
N SER A 26 41.75 -15.82 -4.07
CA SER A 26 41.19 -15.76 -2.71
C SER A 26 41.29 -14.37 -2.06
N SER A 27 42.06 -13.45 -2.64
CA SER A 27 42.22 -12.07 -2.11
C SER A 27 41.23 -11.08 -2.75
N ALA A 28 40.40 -11.47 -3.71
CA ALA A 28 39.41 -10.64 -4.35
C ALA A 28 38.01 -10.69 -3.67
N CYS A 29 37.87 -11.42 -2.56
CA CYS A 29 36.77 -11.21 -1.63
C CYS A 29 37.07 -9.91 -0.84
N GLY A 30 36.88 -8.77 -1.48
CA GLY A 30 36.79 -7.52 -0.77
C GLY A 30 35.71 -7.67 0.29
N SER A 31 36.06 -7.58 1.55
CA SER A 31 35.13 -7.45 2.65
C SER A 31 34.25 -6.23 2.33
N ARG A 32 33.10 -6.43 1.67
CA ARG A 32 32.02 -5.45 1.68
C ARG A 32 31.77 -5.23 3.16
N GLN A 33 32.13 -4.05 3.66
CA GLN A 33 31.76 -3.62 5.00
C GLN A 33 30.26 -3.77 5.09
N ASP A 34 29.78 -4.81 5.77
CA ASP A 34 28.39 -4.88 6.21
C ASP A 34 28.15 -3.62 7.03
N LYS A 35 27.29 -2.75 6.52
CA LYS A 35 26.87 -1.57 7.27
C LYS A 35 26.26 -2.09 8.56
N ASP A 36 26.87 -1.78 9.71
CA ASP A 36 26.26 -2.10 10.99
C ASP A 36 24.94 -1.33 11.12
N PHE A 37 23.84 -2.07 11.17
CA PHE A 37 22.52 -1.53 11.36
C PHE A 37 22.20 -1.46 12.86
N SER A 38 21.98 -0.26 13.36
CA SER A 38 21.59 -0.03 14.75
C SER A 38 20.08 -0.23 14.92
N ASN A 39 19.67 -0.85 16.04
CA ASN A 39 18.27 -0.96 16.42
C ASN A 39 17.64 0.43 16.66
N SER A 40 16.32 0.53 16.57
CA SER A 40 15.53 1.76 16.78
C SER A 40 15.86 2.90 15.82
N LYS A 41 16.49 2.60 14.69
CA LYS A 41 16.87 3.60 13.68
C LYS A 41 16.20 3.27 12.34
N ILE A 42 15.71 4.32 11.68
CA ILE A 42 15.21 4.21 10.29
C ILE A 42 16.37 4.53 9.34
N TYR A 43 16.53 3.65 8.36
CA TYR A 43 17.47 3.79 7.25
C TYR A 43 16.65 4.03 5.97
N PRO A 44 16.62 5.25 5.42
CA PRO A 44 15.79 5.58 4.26
C PRO A 44 16.16 4.79 3.00
N HIS A 45 17.45 4.45 2.85
CA HIS A 45 17.98 3.78 1.65
C HIS A 45 18.97 2.68 2.04
N VAL A 46 18.55 1.45 1.92
CA VAL A 46 19.39 0.24 2.02
C VAL A 46 19.43 -0.40 0.64
N SER A 47 20.56 -0.32 -0.06
CA SER A 47 20.72 -0.94 -1.38
C SER A 47 20.80 -2.45 -1.26
N CYS A 48 20.11 -3.18 -2.14
CA CYS A 48 20.20 -4.64 -2.22
C CYS A 48 21.60 -5.05 -2.69
N LEU A 49 22.14 -6.11 -2.09
CA LEU A 49 23.51 -6.60 -2.39
C LEU A 49 23.63 -7.13 -3.82
N ALA A 50 22.57 -7.79 -4.31
CA ALA A 50 22.56 -8.40 -5.64
C ALA A 50 22.30 -7.38 -6.77
N ASP A 51 21.54 -6.32 -6.50
CA ASP A 51 21.25 -5.24 -7.44
C ASP A 51 21.17 -3.90 -6.70
N THR A 52 22.22 -3.10 -6.81
CA THR A 52 22.34 -1.82 -6.10
C THR A 52 21.40 -0.72 -6.61
N ASN A 53 20.71 -0.92 -7.75
CA ASN A 53 19.65 -0.04 -8.22
C ASN A 53 18.36 -0.23 -7.41
N LEU A 54 18.19 -1.40 -6.80
CA LEU A 54 17.07 -1.68 -5.91
C LEU A 54 17.47 -1.33 -4.48
N ASN A 55 16.56 -0.65 -3.80
CA ASN A 55 16.77 -0.26 -2.41
C ASN A 55 15.44 -0.17 -1.66
N TYR A 56 15.51 -0.18 -0.34
CA TYR A 56 14.35 -0.12 0.53
C TYR A 56 14.66 0.73 1.77
N ALA A 57 13.62 1.30 2.37
CA ALA A 57 13.69 1.85 3.70
C ALA A 57 13.61 0.72 4.73
N LEU A 58 14.36 0.80 5.82
CA LEU A 58 14.45 -0.25 6.84
C LEU A 58 14.29 0.32 8.24
N PHE A 59 13.59 -0.41 9.12
CA PHE A 59 13.60 -0.19 10.55
C PHE A 59 13.80 -1.52 11.28
N LEU A 60 14.74 -1.54 12.24
CA LEU A 60 14.97 -2.65 13.16
C LEU A 60 14.40 -2.29 14.54
N PRO A 61 13.54 -3.14 15.14
CA PRO A 61 12.98 -2.86 16.45
C PRO A 61 14.05 -2.94 17.57
N PRO A 62 13.83 -2.32 18.73
CA PRO A 62 14.79 -2.33 19.86
C PRO A 62 15.22 -3.74 20.28
N GLN A 63 14.31 -4.72 20.15
CA GLN A 63 14.51 -6.12 20.56
C GLN A 63 15.32 -6.95 19.57
N TYR A 64 15.67 -6.41 18.41
CA TYR A 64 16.38 -7.19 17.40
C TYR A 64 17.74 -7.68 17.88
N GLU A 65 17.94 -8.98 17.79
CA GLU A 65 19.21 -9.68 18.03
C GLU A 65 19.46 -10.69 16.88
N LYS A 66 20.69 -10.77 16.39
CA LYS A 66 21.04 -11.72 15.30
C LYS A 66 20.74 -13.19 15.65
N SER A 67 20.70 -13.52 16.93
CA SER A 67 20.43 -14.88 17.44
C SER A 67 18.95 -15.23 17.52
N LYS A 68 18.05 -14.23 17.42
CA LYS A 68 16.59 -14.42 17.60
C LYS A 68 15.84 -13.96 16.34
N PRO A 69 15.21 -14.86 15.59
CA PRO A 69 14.44 -14.47 14.43
C PRO A 69 13.21 -13.67 14.83
N LEU A 70 12.93 -12.58 14.09
CA LEU A 70 11.75 -11.73 14.29
C LEU A 70 10.83 -11.77 13.05
N PRO A 71 9.53 -11.53 13.23
CA PRO A 71 8.59 -11.29 12.14
C PRO A 71 9.03 -10.14 11.24
N LEU A 72 8.73 -10.26 9.94
CA LEU A 72 9.02 -9.25 8.91
C LEU A 72 7.72 -8.73 8.30
N LEU A 73 7.60 -7.41 8.17
CA LEU A 73 6.56 -6.74 7.40
C LEU A 73 7.18 -5.95 6.25
N ILE A 74 6.91 -6.36 5.01
CA ILE A 74 7.33 -5.63 3.81
C ILE A 74 6.19 -4.71 3.35
N LEU A 75 6.54 -3.45 3.07
CA LEU A 75 5.61 -2.37 2.79
C LEU A 75 5.75 -1.88 1.34
N PHE A 76 4.60 -1.68 0.65
CA PHE A 76 4.53 -1.19 -0.72
C PHE A 76 3.69 0.08 -0.79
N ASP A 77 4.33 1.19 -1.10
CA ASP A 77 3.66 2.44 -1.44
C ASP A 77 3.41 2.54 -2.94
N SER A 78 2.27 3.13 -3.35
CA SER A 78 1.89 3.26 -4.75
C SER A 78 2.79 4.19 -5.57
N HIS A 79 3.62 5.02 -4.92
CA HIS A 79 4.55 5.95 -5.57
C HIS A 79 6.01 5.50 -5.45
N GLY A 80 6.29 4.37 -4.77
CA GLY A 80 7.65 3.90 -4.50
C GLY A 80 8.35 4.68 -3.39
N ASP A 81 7.59 5.27 -2.48
CA ASP A 81 8.11 5.93 -1.26
C ASP A 81 8.04 4.96 -0.07
N GLY A 82 9.01 4.06 0.00
CA GLY A 82 9.08 3.09 1.09
C GLY A 82 9.32 3.72 2.47
N LEU A 83 9.89 4.93 2.50
CA LEU A 83 10.15 5.63 3.76
C LEU A 83 8.86 6.10 4.43
N LEU A 84 7.86 6.53 3.65
CA LEU A 84 6.57 7.00 4.17
C LEU A 84 5.90 5.95 5.08
N PRO A 85 5.59 4.73 4.61
CA PRO A 85 4.98 3.71 5.48
C PRO A 85 5.93 3.21 6.57
N VAL A 86 7.25 3.16 6.36
CA VAL A 86 8.19 2.80 7.43
C VAL A 86 8.10 3.82 8.58
N ASN A 87 8.05 5.12 8.31
CA ASN A 87 7.83 6.13 9.34
C ASN A 87 6.48 5.97 10.06
N LEU A 88 5.42 5.65 9.30
CA LEU A 88 4.08 5.49 9.85
C LEU A 88 3.97 4.29 10.81
N PHE A 89 4.64 3.18 10.49
CA PHE A 89 4.50 1.90 11.19
C PHE A 89 5.60 1.66 12.25
N SER A 90 6.71 2.40 12.25
CA SER A 90 7.90 2.12 13.07
C SER A 90 7.64 2.12 14.57
N ASP A 91 6.82 3.05 15.09
CA ASP A 91 6.52 3.14 16.53
C ASP A 91 5.85 1.87 17.05
N GLU A 92 4.90 1.32 16.29
CA GLU A 92 4.21 0.10 16.71
C GLU A 92 5.04 -1.16 16.40
N ALA A 93 5.80 -1.16 15.31
CA ALA A 93 6.79 -2.21 15.01
C ALA A 93 7.82 -2.35 16.14
N ALA A 94 8.28 -1.22 16.72
CA ALA A 94 9.15 -1.21 17.88
C ALA A 94 8.52 -1.91 19.11
N LYS A 95 7.24 -1.63 19.38
CA LYS A 95 6.52 -2.23 20.53
C LYS A 95 6.26 -3.72 20.34
N GLN A 96 5.93 -4.13 19.10
CA GLN A 96 5.50 -5.50 18.81
C GLN A 96 6.63 -6.42 18.33
N GLY A 97 7.85 -5.89 18.11
CA GLY A 97 9.02 -6.65 17.74
C GLY A 97 9.02 -7.11 16.27
N PHE A 98 8.58 -6.25 15.35
CA PHE A 98 8.62 -6.51 13.91
C PHE A 98 9.77 -5.76 13.23
N ILE A 99 10.49 -6.45 12.35
CA ILE A 99 11.34 -5.79 11.35
C ILE A 99 10.40 -5.28 10.25
N ILE A 100 10.58 -4.02 9.83
CA ILE A 100 9.79 -3.47 8.71
C ILE A 100 10.72 -2.93 7.61
N ALA A 101 10.34 -3.19 6.35
CA ALA A 101 11.08 -2.76 5.17
C ALA A 101 10.11 -2.23 4.09
N GLY A 102 10.30 -0.98 3.65
CA GLY A 102 9.47 -0.34 2.63
C GLY A 102 10.18 -0.26 1.28
N SER A 103 9.56 -0.73 0.20
CA SER A 103 10.13 -0.68 -1.15
C SER A 103 10.21 0.75 -1.68
N ASN A 104 11.41 1.19 -2.11
CA ASN A 104 11.61 2.47 -2.80
C ASN A 104 11.51 2.34 -4.32
N ASN A 105 11.25 1.16 -4.86
CA ASN A 105 11.29 0.90 -6.30
C ASN A 105 9.94 0.47 -6.86
N SER A 106 9.11 -0.26 -6.08
CA SER A 106 7.78 -0.70 -6.51
C SER A 106 6.81 0.47 -6.55
N LYS A 107 6.20 0.74 -7.71
CA LYS A 107 5.27 1.86 -7.91
C LYS A 107 4.23 1.57 -8.98
N ASN A 108 3.16 2.37 -9.01
CA ASN A 108 2.13 2.30 -10.04
C ASN A 108 2.72 2.40 -11.46
N GLY A 109 2.13 1.67 -12.38
CA GLY A 109 2.55 1.62 -13.78
C GLY A 109 3.58 0.53 -14.10
N MET A 110 4.11 -0.16 -13.09
CA MET A 110 4.91 -1.37 -13.29
C MET A 110 4.01 -2.59 -13.47
N ASP A 111 4.48 -3.55 -14.25
CA ASP A 111 3.80 -4.83 -14.38
C ASP A 111 4.07 -5.78 -13.19
N MET A 112 3.31 -6.86 -13.13
CA MET A 112 3.41 -7.85 -12.05
C MET A 112 4.79 -8.50 -11.98
N GLN A 113 5.42 -8.80 -13.12
CA GLN A 113 6.71 -9.46 -13.16
C GLN A 113 7.79 -8.56 -12.57
N GLN A 114 7.76 -7.27 -12.89
CA GLN A 114 8.69 -6.26 -12.35
C GLN A 114 8.53 -6.12 -10.82
N THR A 115 7.31 -5.96 -10.34
CA THR A 115 7.04 -5.78 -8.90
C THR A 115 7.37 -7.04 -8.10
N THR A 116 7.11 -8.23 -8.63
CA THR A 116 7.50 -9.50 -8.02
C THR A 116 9.02 -9.68 -7.98
N ALA A 117 9.74 -9.27 -9.04
CA ALA A 117 11.21 -9.30 -9.04
C ALA A 117 11.81 -8.37 -7.98
N ILE A 118 11.25 -7.17 -7.80
CA ILE A 118 11.63 -6.24 -6.73
C ILE A 118 11.42 -6.90 -5.36
N TYR A 119 10.24 -7.48 -5.11
CA TYR A 119 9.95 -8.19 -3.87
C TYR A 119 10.97 -9.30 -3.59
N ARG A 120 11.25 -10.19 -4.56
CA ARG A 120 12.22 -11.29 -4.42
C ARG A 120 13.61 -10.77 -4.07
N SER A 121 14.06 -9.71 -4.73
CA SER A 121 15.37 -9.10 -4.48
C SER A 121 15.45 -8.50 -3.07
N MET A 122 14.38 -7.81 -2.63
CA MET A 122 14.29 -7.26 -1.26
C MET A 122 14.29 -8.39 -0.22
N LEU A 123 13.44 -9.41 -0.38
CA LEU A 123 13.34 -10.51 0.58
C LEU A 123 14.67 -11.27 0.69
N ALA A 124 15.33 -11.54 -0.44
CA ALA A 124 16.65 -12.21 -0.46
C ALA A 124 17.71 -11.38 0.28
N ASP A 125 17.76 -10.07 0.05
CA ASP A 125 18.70 -9.17 0.73
C ASP A 125 18.41 -9.07 2.25
N ILE A 126 17.14 -8.89 2.63
CA ILE A 126 16.72 -8.80 4.03
C ILE A 126 17.05 -10.08 4.79
N THR A 127 16.74 -11.25 4.21
CA THR A 127 17.00 -12.55 4.86
C THR A 127 18.48 -12.92 4.90
N ALA A 128 19.31 -12.37 4.00
CA ALA A 128 20.76 -12.52 4.05
C ALA A 128 21.40 -11.68 5.16
N ARG A 129 20.82 -10.52 5.51
CA ARG A 129 21.37 -9.58 6.51
C ARG A 129 20.81 -9.81 7.91
N PHE A 130 19.52 -10.17 8.03
CA PHE A 130 18.79 -10.18 9.28
C PHE A 130 18.17 -11.54 9.59
N SER A 131 18.07 -11.84 10.89
CA SER A 131 17.41 -13.05 11.37
C SER A 131 15.89 -12.87 11.32
N ILE A 132 15.26 -13.48 10.32
CA ILE A 132 13.83 -13.40 10.04
C ILE A 132 13.13 -14.70 10.39
N GLU A 133 12.00 -14.61 11.11
CA GLU A 133 11.08 -15.75 11.29
C GLU A 133 10.39 -16.05 9.95
N LYS A 134 10.82 -17.10 9.27
CA LYS A 134 10.37 -17.42 7.90
C LYS A 134 8.89 -17.71 7.79
N LYS A 135 8.24 -18.13 8.88
CA LYS A 135 6.79 -18.38 8.95
C LYS A 135 5.99 -17.11 9.28
N ALA A 136 6.64 -15.97 9.55
CA ALA A 136 6.03 -14.72 9.89
C ALA A 136 6.49 -13.58 8.95
N VAL A 137 6.46 -13.84 7.65
CA VAL A 137 6.67 -12.83 6.61
C VAL A 137 5.31 -12.31 6.16
N TYR A 138 5.08 -11.03 6.40
CA TYR A 138 3.84 -10.33 6.07
C TYR A 138 4.10 -9.26 5.01
N LEU A 139 3.09 -8.98 4.20
CA LEU A 139 3.10 -7.90 3.23
C LEU A 139 2.04 -6.87 3.61
N CYS A 140 2.32 -5.60 3.39
CA CYS A 140 1.34 -4.54 3.51
C CYS A 140 1.50 -3.58 2.34
N GLY A 141 0.40 -3.03 1.85
CA GLY A 141 0.47 -2.03 0.81
C GLY A 141 -0.73 -1.09 0.81
N PHE A 142 -0.55 0.08 0.19
CA PHE A 142 -1.62 1.04 0.01
C PHE A 142 -1.94 1.23 -1.48
N SER A 143 -3.24 1.24 -1.82
CA SER A 143 -3.73 1.48 -3.19
C SER A 143 -3.09 0.50 -4.19
N GLY A 144 -2.35 0.97 -5.19
CA GLY A 144 -1.57 0.10 -6.07
C GLY A 144 -0.58 -0.80 -5.35
N GLY A 145 0.03 -0.33 -4.25
CA GLY A 145 0.89 -1.14 -3.39
C GLY A 145 0.14 -2.28 -2.69
N SER A 146 -1.14 -2.10 -2.33
CA SER A 146 -2.01 -3.17 -1.84
C SER A 146 -2.20 -4.27 -2.89
N ARG A 147 -2.43 -3.87 -4.14
CA ARG A 147 -2.55 -4.83 -5.25
C ARG A 147 -1.24 -5.59 -5.50
N VAL A 148 -0.10 -4.91 -5.36
CA VAL A 148 1.23 -5.56 -5.41
C VAL A 148 1.38 -6.59 -4.30
N ALA A 149 1.11 -6.21 -3.03
CA ALA A 149 1.19 -7.10 -1.88
C ALA A 149 0.29 -8.34 -2.05
N GLY A 150 -0.96 -8.14 -2.48
CA GLY A 150 -1.91 -9.22 -2.75
C GLY A 150 -1.47 -10.14 -3.88
N SER A 151 -1.00 -9.57 -4.98
CA SER A 151 -0.53 -10.34 -6.13
C SER A 151 0.70 -11.18 -5.80
N VAL A 152 1.67 -10.61 -5.07
CA VAL A 152 2.84 -11.33 -4.58
C VAL A 152 2.41 -12.49 -3.68
N ALA A 153 1.48 -12.28 -2.75
CA ALA A 153 1.00 -13.35 -1.88
C ALA A 153 0.28 -14.49 -2.62
N ILE A 154 -0.40 -14.18 -3.73
CA ILE A 154 -1.04 -15.19 -4.57
C ILE A 154 0.00 -16.00 -5.35
N THR A 155 1.05 -15.36 -5.88
CA THR A 155 2.02 -16.00 -6.78
C THR A 155 3.24 -16.59 -6.07
N GLU A 156 3.64 -16.01 -4.93
CA GLU A 156 4.80 -16.45 -4.15
C GLU A 156 4.35 -17.24 -2.92
N GLY A 157 5.04 -18.28 -2.60
CA GLY A 157 4.82 -19.04 -1.36
C GLY A 157 5.49 -18.38 -0.15
N GLY A 158 5.13 -18.83 1.08
CA GLY A 158 5.80 -18.42 2.31
C GLY A 158 5.39 -17.07 2.88
N ILE A 159 4.27 -16.49 2.40
CA ILE A 159 3.65 -15.29 2.96
C ILE A 159 2.61 -15.72 4.01
N ALA A 160 2.76 -15.24 5.24
CA ALA A 160 1.84 -15.54 6.33
C ALA A 160 0.52 -14.76 6.21
N GLY A 161 0.59 -13.51 5.79
CA GLY A 161 -0.59 -12.68 5.63
C GLY A 161 -0.32 -11.37 4.90
N VAL A 162 -1.41 -10.72 4.49
CA VAL A 162 -1.41 -9.46 3.75
C VAL A 162 -2.30 -8.43 4.44
N VAL A 163 -1.82 -7.21 4.59
CA VAL A 163 -2.60 -6.04 4.98
C VAL A 163 -2.84 -5.19 3.74
N GLY A 164 -4.06 -5.22 3.21
CA GLY A 164 -4.43 -4.46 2.01
C GLY A 164 -5.14 -3.16 2.39
N CYS A 165 -4.46 -2.02 2.19
CA CYS A 165 -5.00 -0.71 2.52
C CYS A 165 -5.51 0.02 1.27
N GLY A 166 -6.78 0.44 1.27
CA GLY A 166 -7.40 1.27 0.24
C GLY A 166 -7.52 0.64 -1.14
N ALA A 167 -7.24 -0.65 -1.31
CA ALA A 167 -7.53 -1.42 -2.52
C ALA A 167 -7.56 -2.91 -2.21
N GLY A 168 -8.43 -3.65 -2.92
CA GLY A 168 -8.68 -5.06 -2.68
C GLY A 168 -7.61 -6.00 -3.21
N LEU A 169 -7.76 -7.28 -2.86
CA LEU A 169 -6.94 -8.39 -3.30
C LEU A 169 -7.21 -8.69 -4.78
N PRO A 170 -6.25 -8.57 -5.68
CA PRO A 170 -6.45 -8.95 -7.08
C PRO A 170 -6.52 -10.48 -7.20
N GLY A 171 -7.33 -10.95 -8.16
CA GLY A 171 -7.34 -12.37 -8.52
C GLY A 171 -7.86 -13.32 -7.43
N ILE A 172 -8.85 -12.92 -6.66
CA ILE A 172 -9.49 -13.72 -5.60
C ILE A 172 -9.93 -15.12 -6.04
N ASN A 173 -10.18 -15.29 -7.34
CA ASN A 173 -10.57 -16.58 -7.94
C ASN A 173 -9.36 -17.48 -8.26
N GLN A 174 -8.14 -17.01 -8.03
CA GLN A 174 -6.92 -17.79 -8.22
C GLN A 174 -6.57 -18.53 -6.93
N GLN A 175 -6.20 -19.79 -7.07
CA GLN A 175 -5.67 -20.53 -5.93
C GLN A 175 -4.26 -19.99 -5.60
N PRO A 176 -4.04 -19.51 -4.36
CA PRO A 176 -2.72 -19.00 -3.98
C PRO A 176 -1.68 -20.12 -3.90
N ALA A 177 -0.42 -19.77 -4.13
CA ALA A 177 0.73 -20.70 -4.02
C ALA A 177 0.85 -21.32 -2.63
N SER A 178 0.45 -20.59 -1.58
CA SER A 178 0.27 -21.10 -0.22
C SER A 178 -0.85 -20.32 0.49
N PRO A 179 -1.54 -20.93 1.48
CA PRO A 179 -2.54 -20.20 2.28
C PRO A 179 -1.92 -19.00 3.00
N PHE A 180 -2.65 -17.91 3.08
CA PHE A 180 -2.29 -16.71 3.84
C PHE A 180 -3.55 -16.07 4.44
N SER A 181 -3.38 -15.24 5.47
CA SER A 181 -4.48 -14.46 6.05
C SER A 181 -4.56 -13.07 5.43
N TYR A 182 -5.74 -12.43 5.43
CA TYR A 182 -5.93 -11.11 4.81
C TYR A 182 -6.60 -10.11 5.76
N LEU A 183 -5.98 -8.96 5.98
CA LEU A 183 -6.57 -7.82 6.67
C LEU A 183 -6.84 -6.72 5.66
N ALA A 184 -8.10 -6.47 5.36
CA ALA A 184 -8.53 -5.34 4.57
C ALA A 184 -8.63 -4.08 5.43
N VAL A 185 -8.16 -2.93 4.93
CA VAL A 185 -8.24 -1.64 5.64
C VAL A 185 -8.69 -0.56 4.68
N VAL A 186 -9.78 0.16 4.99
CA VAL A 186 -10.33 1.16 4.07
C VAL A 186 -10.98 2.33 4.81
N GLY A 187 -10.86 3.53 4.25
CA GLY A 187 -11.61 4.71 4.72
C GLY A 187 -13.09 4.65 4.31
N ASN A 188 -13.99 5.13 5.16
CA ASN A 188 -15.43 5.16 4.85
C ASN A 188 -15.81 6.17 3.73
N GLN A 189 -14.87 7.04 3.34
CA GLN A 189 -14.98 7.99 2.24
C GLN A 189 -14.01 7.64 1.08
N ASP A 190 -13.34 6.48 1.14
CA ASP A 190 -12.45 5.99 0.09
C ASP A 190 -13.26 5.52 -1.12
N PHE A 191 -12.88 5.92 -2.32
CA PHE A 191 -13.56 5.53 -3.56
C PHE A 191 -13.50 4.01 -3.83
N ASN A 192 -12.59 3.28 -3.19
CA ASN A 192 -12.53 1.82 -3.23
C ASN A 192 -13.32 1.15 -2.09
N PHE A 193 -14.07 1.91 -1.28
CA PHE A 193 -14.86 1.35 -0.17
C PHE A 193 -15.79 0.23 -0.61
N THR A 194 -16.52 0.43 -1.70
CA THR A 194 -17.45 -0.57 -2.25
C THR A 194 -16.72 -1.82 -2.70
N GLU A 195 -15.58 -1.69 -3.39
CA GLU A 195 -14.72 -2.81 -3.76
C GLU A 195 -14.29 -3.61 -2.53
N MET A 196 -13.85 -2.92 -1.47
CA MET A 196 -13.38 -3.55 -0.24
C MET A 196 -14.49 -4.27 0.53
N LYS A 197 -15.71 -3.71 0.54
CA LYS A 197 -16.91 -4.37 1.12
C LYS A 197 -17.32 -5.61 0.33
N MET A 198 -17.25 -5.56 -1.00
CA MET A 198 -17.54 -6.72 -1.85
C MET A 198 -16.49 -7.81 -1.70
N LEU A 199 -15.22 -7.42 -1.58
CA LEU A 199 -14.13 -8.35 -1.30
C LEU A 199 -14.33 -9.06 0.04
N ASP A 200 -14.66 -8.33 1.10
CA ASP A 200 -14.96 -8.86 2.44
C ASP A 200 -16.03 -9.96 2.36
N GLN A 201 -17.16 -9.67 1.68
CA GLN A 201 -18.23 -10.65 1.47
C GLN A 201 -17.76 -11.88 0.66
N SER A 202 -16.93 -11.68 -0.35
CA SER A 202 -16.42 -12.77 -1.17
C SER A 202 -15.42 -13.65 -0.41
N LEU A 203 -14.62 -13.07 0.46
CA LEU A 203 -13.70 -13.79 1.36
C LEU A 203 -14.45 -14.60 2.42
N ASP A 204 -15.57 -14.06 2.95
CA ASP A 204 -16.48 -14.80 3.84
C ASP A 204 -17.03 -16.05 3.15
N GLN A 205 -17.55 -15.90 1.91
CA GLN A 205 -18.09 -17.01 1.13
C GLN A 205 -17.05 -18.06 0.79
N ALA A 206 -15.80 -17.66 0.58
CA ALA A 206 -14.67 -18.54 0.33
C ALA A 206 -14.12 -19.21 1.60
N GLY A 207 -14.59 -18.85 2.79
CA GLY A 207 -14.06 -19.32 4.07
C GLY A 207 -12.62 -18.88 4.34
N PHE A 208 -12.23 -17.74 3.76
CA PHE A 208 -10.88 -17.20 3.89
C PHE A 208 -10.67 -16.56 5.27
N THR A 209 -9.52 -16.78 5.88
CA THR A 209 -9.18 -16.11 7.15
C THR A 209 -8.91 -14.64 6.88
N HIS A 210 -9.87 -13.78 7.21
CA HIS A 210 -9.78 -12.35 6.92
C HIS A 210 -10.52 -11.48 7.94
N HIS A 211 -10.34 -10.16 7.82
CA HIS A 211 -11.15 -9.15 8.50
C HIS A 211 -11.09 -7.83 7.72
N LEU A 212 -12.15 -7.03 7.80
CA LEU A 212 -12.19 -5.69 7.23
C LEU A 212 -12.24 -4.64 8.35
N LEU A 213 -11.21 -3.79 8.42
CA LEU A 213 -11.19 -2.58 9.25
C LEU A 213 -11.64 -1.37 8.42
N VAL A 214 -12.63 -0.66 8.92
CA VAL A 214 -13.10 0.61 8.33
C VAL A 214 -12.73 1.76 9.28
N PHE A 215 -12.11 2.81 8.75
CA PHE A 215 -11.81 4.03 9.50
C PHE A 215 -12.53 5.26 8.91
N ASP A 216 -12.67 6.31 9.69
CA ASP A 216 -13.20 7.57 9.19
C ASP A 216 -12.12 8.32 8.42
N GLY A 217 -12.23 8.31 7.09
CA GLY A 217 -11.22 8.90 6.21
C GLY A 217 -11.44 8.65 4.74
N ILE A 218 -10.63 9.34 3.94
CA ILE A 218 -10.58 9.27 2.48
C ILE A 218 -9.62 8.17 1.99
N HIS A 219 -9.32 8.14 0.70
CA HIS A 219 -8.30 7.27 0.11
C HIS A 219 -6.89 7.67 0.57
N GLN A 220 -6.40 7.05 1.63
CA GLN A 220 -5.11 7.34 2.26
C GLN A 220 -4.59 6.13 3.05
N TRP A 221 -3.30 6.15 3.42
CA TRP A 221 -2.78 5.23 4.42
C TRP A 221 -3.61 5.31 5.71
N PRO A 222 -3.76 4.19 6.46
CA PRO A 222 -4.49 4.21 7.74
C PRO A 222 -3.93 5.28 8.69
N PRO A 223 -4.80 5.95 9.47
CA PRO A 223 -4.36 6.90 10.48
C PRO A 223 -3.57 6.19 11.59
N LYS A 224 -2.67 6.95 12.28
CA LYS A 224 -1.78 6.39 13.31
C LYS A 224 -2.52 5.64 14.41
N GLU A 225 -3.73 6.06 14.72
CA GLU A 225 -4.59 5.47 15.76
C GLU A 225 -5.04 4.05 15.42
N LEU A 226 -5.05 3.68 14.13
CA LEU A 226 -5.43 2.35 13.66
C LEU A 226 -4.25 1.37 13.58
N ILE A 227 -3.01 1.88 13.53
CA ILE A 227 -1.81 1.05 13.41
C ILE A 227 -1.69 0.01 14.53
N PRO A 228 -2.00 0.32 15.82
CA PRO A 228 -2.02 -0.69 16.88
C PRO A 228 -2.97 -1.88 16.61
N ASP A 229 -4.13 -1.65 16.01
CA ASP A 229 -5.07 -2.72 15.66
C ASP A 229 -4.55 -3.60 14.50
N ILE A 230 -3.84 -3.00 13.53
CA ILE A 230 -3.16 -3.73 12.46
C ILE A 230 -2.06 -4.63 13.04
N PHE A 231 -1.21 -4.11 13.93
CA PHE A 231 -0.16 -4.93 14.56
C PHE A 231 -0.72 -5.96 15.53
N ALA A 232 -1.84 -5.68 16.19
CA ALA A 232 -2.53 -6.69 17.00
C ALA A 232 -2.96 -7.88 16.11
N TRP A 233 -3.52 -7.60 14.93
CA TRP A 233 -3.87 -8.66 13.97
C TRP A 233 -2.63 -9.44 13.52
N LEU A 234 -1.55 -8.76 13.10
CA LEU A 234 -0.31 -9.40 12.66
C LEU A 234 0.29 -10.31 13.74
N LYS A 235 0.34 -9.83 15.00
CA LYS A 235 0.90 -10.59 16.12
C LYS A 235 0.03 -11.79 16.51
N LEU A 236 -1.30 -11.62 16.56
CA LEU A 236 -2.22 -12.70 16.84
C LEU A 236 -2.24 -13.74 15.72
N ASP A 237 -2.14 -13.30 14.47
CA ASP A 237 -2.04 -14.20 13.33
C ASP A 237 -0.74 -15.00 13.35
N ALA A 238 0.40 -14.39 13.66
CA ALA A 238 1.67 -15.08 13.83
C ALA A 238 1.64 -16.13 14.96
N MET A 239 0.93 -15.85 16.07
CA MET A 239 0.69 -16.83 17.14
C MET A 239 -0.22 -17.97 16.67
N ARG A 240 -1.29 -17.69 15.93
CA ARG A 240 -2.23 -18.68 15.36
C ARG A 240 -1.54 -19.63 14.42
N GLN A 241 -0.65 -19.12 13.58
CA GLN A 241 0.18 -19.92 12.65
C GLN A 241 1.37 -20.57 13.32
N GLN A 242 1.53 -20.44 14.65
CA GLN A 242 2.65 -20.98 15.43
C GLN A 242 4.02 -20.52 14.94
N ALA A 243 4.08 -19.37 14.30
CA ALA A 243 5.32 -18.73 13.87
C ALA A 243 6.05 -18.05 15.05
N ILE A 244 5.29 -17.60 16.04
CA ILE A 244 5.82 -17.09 17.32
C ILE A 244 5.08 -17.77 18.49
N PRO A 245 5.71 -17.83 19.69
CA PRO A 245 5.07 -18.39 20.87
C PRO A 245 3.80 -17.61 21.26
N ALA A 246 2.77 -18.30 21.77
CA ALA A 246 1.56 -17.68 22.26
C ALA A 246 1.85 -16.80 23.50
N ASP A 247 1.56 -15.51 23.40
CA ASP A 247 1.67 -14.52 24.48
C ASP A 247 0.30 -14.33 25.14
N ARG A 248 0.05 -15.11 26.20
CA ARG A 248 -1.21 -15.04 26.94
C ARG A 248 -1.49 -13.65 27.54
N THR A 249 -0.46 -12.93 27.95
CA THR A 249 -0.59 -11.57 28.48
C THR A 249 -1.06 -10.61 27.41
N PHE A 250 -0.53 -10.74 26.19
CA PHE A 250 -0.98 -9.94 25.06
C PHE A 250 -2.42 -10.25 24.67
N ILE A 251 -2.78 -11.55 24.57
CA ILE A 251 -4.15 -12.00 24.25
C ILE A 251 -5.14 -11.43 25.27
N ASN A 252 -4.86 -11.57 26.57
CA ASN A 252 -5.76 -11.08 27.61
C ASN A 252 -5.93 -9.55 27.57
N ARG A 253 -4.83 -8.80 27.38
CA ARG A 253 -4.91 -7.33 27.21
C ARG A 253 -5.73 -6.91 25.99
N PHE A 254 -5.60 -7.66 24.89
CA PHE A 254 -6.42 -7.41 23.69
C PHE A 254 -7.90 -7.64 23.99
N ILE A 255 -8.26 -8.72 24.68
CA ILE A 255 -9.64 -9.02 25.10
C ILE A 255 -10.15 -7.89 26.00
N GLU A 256 -9.47 -7.59 27.11
CA GLU A 256 -9.87 -6.57 28.07
C GLU A 256 -10.11 -5.19 27.44
N LYS A 257 -9.17 -4.75 26.57
CA LYS A 257 -9.30 -3.47 25.85
C LYS A 257 -10.57 -3.41 24.99
N ASN A 258 -10.83 -4.47 24.23
CA ASN A 258 -11.97 -4.50 23.31
C ASN A 258 -13.30 -4.74 24.02
N ASP A 259 -13.33 -5.53 25.11
CA ASP A 259 -14.52 -5.68 25.96
C ASP A 259 -14.90 -4.36 26.64
N GLN A 260 -13.93 -3.60 27.15
CA GLN A 260 -14.18 -2.25 27.66
C GLN A 260 -14.79 -1.34 26.60
N ALA A 261 -14.24 -1.34 25.38
CA ALA A 261 -14.77 -0.57 24.25
C ALA A 261 -16.20 -1.01 23.88
N ALA A 262 -16.47 -2.32 23.82
CA ALA A 262 -17.79 -2.87 23.53
C ALA A 262 -18.83 -2.48 24.61
N ASN A 263 -18.44 -2.45 25.90
CA ASN A 263 -19.30 -2.02 26.99
C ASN A 263 -19.63 -0.53 26.93
N VAL A 264 -18.69 0.32 26.55
CA VAL A 264 -18.94 1.76 26.31
C VAL A 264 -19.95 1.94 25.18
N LEU A 265 -19.80 1.21 24.08
CA LEU A 265 -20.72 1.24 22.94
C LEU A 265 -22.12 0.75 23.33
N ALA A 266 -22.22 -0.32 24.14
CA ALA A 266 -23.48 -0.82 24.66
C ALA A 266 -24.21 0.23 25.50
N THR A 267 -23.50 0.88 26.43
CA THR A 267 -24.05 1.94 27.27
C THR A 267 -24.55 3.15 26.46
N ALA A 268 -23.89 3.43 25.32
CA ALA A 268 -24.27 4.49 24.39
C ALA A 268 -25.38 4.06 23.39
N GLY A 269 -25.88 2.82 23.44
CA GLY A 269 -26.88 2.28 22.51
C GLY A 269 -26.36 2.06 21.08
N LYS A 270 -25.03 2.02 20.90
CA LYS A 270 -24.34 1.85 19.60
C LYS A 270 -24.13 0.37 19.30
N PHE A 271 -25.23 -0.36 19.13
CA PHE A 271 -25.18 -1.81 18.94
C PHE A 271 -24.54 -2.27 17.62
N PRO A 272 -24.65 -1.55 16.47
CA PRO A 272 -23.89 -1.88 15.27
C PRO A 272 -22.37 -1.85 15.50
N GLU A 273 -21.85 -0.79 16.11
CA GLU A 273 -20.42 -0.64 16.40
C GLU A 273 -19.94 -1.65 17.46
N GLN A 274 -20.81 -1.99 18.44
CA GLN A 274 -20.55 -3.06 19.41
C GLN A 274 -20.41 -4.41 18.69
N LEU A 275 -21.31 -4.72 17.76
CA LEU A 275 -21.24 -5.92 16.95
C LEU A 275 -19.96 -6.00 16.14
N ASP A 276 -19.55 -4.88 15.50
CA ASP A 276 -18.29 -4.83 14.74
C ASP A 276 -17.08 -5.10 15.66
N THR A 277 -17.11 -4.58 16.90
CA THR A 277 -16.05 -4.84 17.90
C THR A 277 -15.95 -6.32 18.23
N TYR A 278 -17.05 -7.01 18.53
CA TYR A 278 -17.03 -8.45 18.84
C TYR A 278 -16.69 -9.29 17.61
N THR A 279 -17.12 -8.88 16.42
CA THR A 279 -16.74 -9.56 15.17
C THR A 279 -15.23 -9.45 14.92
N LYS A 280 -14.64 -8.27 15.13
CA LYS A 280 -13.18 -8.09 15.10
C LYS A 280 -12.49 -9.02 16.11
N MET A 281 -12.95 -9.02 17.38
CA MET A 281 -12.38 -9.88 18.41
C MET A 281 -12.43 -11.36 18.02
N LYS A 282 -13.55 -11.83 17.50
CA LYS A 282 -13.70 -13.22 17.03
C LYS A 282 -12.66 -13.55 15.95
N HIS A 283 -12.56 -12.75 14.89
CA HIS A 283 -11.63 -13.00 13.79
C HIS A 283 -10.16 -12.96 14.24
N TYR A 284 -9.82 -12.08 15.18
CA TYR A 284 -8.46 -11.95 15.70
C TYR A 284 -8.07 -13.09 16.65
N LEU A 285 -9.03 -13.59 17.45
CA LEU A 285 -8.80 -14.55 18.53
C LEU A 285 -9.09 -16.01 18.14
N GLN A 286 -9.76 -16.25 17.01
CA GLN A 286 -10.08 -17.59 16.54
C GLN A 286 -8.82 -18.46 16.46
N GLY A 287 -8.88 -19.66 17.09
CA GLY A 287 -7.75 -20.59 17.19
C GLY A 287 -6.73 -20.27 18.29
N LEU A 288 -6.88 -19.15 19.02
CA LEU A 288 -6.00 -18.75 20.13
C LEU A 288 -6.65 -18.88 21.50
N THR A 289 -7.98 -18.77 21.57
CA THR A 289 -8.77 -18.90 22.79
C THR A 289 -10.17 -19.41 22.46
N ASP A 290 -10.96 -19.71 23.51
CA ASP A 290 -12.38 -20.01 23.35
C ASP A 290 -13.14 -18.75 22.86
N ILE A 291 -13.83 -18.87 21.71
CA ILE A 291 -14.61 -17.80 21.10
C ILE A 291 -16.13 -17.98 21.29
N ALA A 292 -16.60 -19.02 21.98
CA ALA A 292 -18.03 -19.28 22.18
C ALA A 292 -18.77 -18.11 22.91
N PRO A 293 -18.15 -17.39 23.86
CA PRO A 293 -18.76 -16.18 24.41
C PRO A 293 -18.97 -15.08 23.36
N LEU A 294 -17.99 -14.88 22.48
CA LEU A 294 -18.08 -13.89 21.38
C LEU A 294 -19.18 -14.28 20.38
N ASP A 295 -19.26 -15.57 20.00
CA ASP A 295 -20.31 -16.07 19.12
C ASP A 295 -21.70 -15.83 19.69
N SER A 296 -21.87 -16.00 21.00
CA SER A 296 -23.13 -15.76 21.71
C SER A 296 -23.53 -14.27 21.63
N GLU A 297 -22.61 -13.35 21.92
CA GLU A 297 -22.86 -11.91 21.85
C GLU A 297 -23.11 -11.44 20.39
N ILE A 298 -22.35 -11.92 19.42
CA ILE A 298 -22.54 -11.64 17.99
C ILE A 298 -23.94 -12.09 17.56
N LYS A 299 -24.37 -13.29 17.96
CA LYS A 299 -25.71 -13.81 17.67
C LYS A 299 -26.79 -12.94 18.27
N ARG A 300 -26.66 -12.55 19.57
CA ARG A 300 -27.60 -11.68 20.28
C ARG A 300 -27.71 -10.31 19.59
N LEU A 301 -26.59 -9.66 19.33
CA LEU A 301 -26.55 -8.33 18.70
C LEU A 301 -27.05 -8.36 17.26
N SER A 302 -26.78 -9.43 16.52
CA SER A 302 -27.26 -9.58 15.15
C SER A 302 -28.80 -9.64 15.04
N ALA A 303 -29.50 -9.93 16.13
CA ALA A 303 -30.97 -9.94 16.20
C ALA A 303 -31.55 -8.60 16.67
N GLU A 304 -30.72 -7.65 17.12
CA GLU A 304 -31.17 -6.32 17.58
C GLU A 304 -31.79 -5.52 16.44
N LYS A 305 -32.94 -4.88 16.69
CA LYS A 305 -33.67 -4.09 15.68
C LYS A 305 -32.80 -2.99 15.05
N SER A 306 -32.00 -2.31 15.84
CA SER A 306 -31.12 -1.24 15.37
C SER A 306 -30.02 -1.78 14.47
N VAL A 307 -29.49 -2.97 14.73
CA VAL A 307 -28.48 -3.63 13.91
C VAL A 307 -29.09 -4.09 12.57
N LEU A 308 -30.28 -4.66 12.61
CA LEU A 308 -31.00 -5.06 11.39
C LEU A 308 -31.29 -3.86 10.49
N ALA A 309 -31.83 -2.77 11.08
CA ALA A 309 -32.08 -1.52 10.34
C ALA A 309 -30.80 -0.90 9.77
N TYR A 310 -29.72 -0.90 10.55
CA TYR A 310 -28.39 -0.42 10.09
C TYR A 310 -27.88 -1.24 8.92
N ARG A 311 -27.94 -2.56 8.98
CA ARG A 311 -27.50 -3.46 7.89
C ARG A 311 -28.31 -3.25 6.61
N GLU A 312 -29.64 -3.11 6.74
CA GLU A 312 -30.50 -2.81 5.60
C GLU A 312 -30.13 -1.46 4.96
N GLN A 313 -29.93 -0.42 5.78
CA GLN A 313 -29.51 0.89 5.30
C GLN A 313 -28.12 0.81 4.60
N GLN A 314 -27.14 0.12 5.18
CA GLN A 314 -25.82 -0.04 4.56
C GLN A 314 -25.92 -0.77 3.21
N GLN A 315 -26.77 -1.81 3.12
CA GLN A 315 -26.98 -2.52 1.85
C GLN A 315 -27.62 -1.64 0.79
N GLN A 316 -28.61 -0.82 1.16
CA GLN A 316 -29.24 0.16 0.27
C GLN A 316 -28.24 1.20 -0.23
N LEU A 317 -27.37 1.72 0.64
CA LEU A 317 -26.32 2.69 0.28
C LEU A 317 -25.29 2.07 -0.65
N LEU A 318 -24.89 0.82 -0.40
CA LEU A 318 -23.94 0.09 -1.25
C LEU A 318 -24.52 -0.14 -2.66
N THR A 319 -25.79 -0.57 -2.74
CA THR A 319 -26.49 -0.76 -4.00
C THR A 319 -26.64 0.55 -4.79
N LEU A 320 -26.99 1.64 -4.08
CA LEU A 320 -27.06 2.98 -4.68
C LEU A 320 -25.71 3.41 -5.25
N GLU A 321 -24.62 3.23 -4.50
CA GLU A 321 -23.27 3.60 -4.96
C GLU A 321 -22.85 2.82 -6.21
N GLN A 322 -23.07 1.51 -6.22
CA GLN A 322 -22.82 0.67 -7.40
C GLN A 322 -23.59 1.18 -8.62
N LYS A 323 -24.88 1.47 -8.45
CA LYS A 323 -25.70 2.03 -9.51
C LYS A 323 -25.16 3.38 -10.01
N LEU A 324 -24.81 4.29 -9.11
CA LEU A 324 -24.26 5.59 -9.47
C LEU A 324 -22.93 5.46 -10.23
N GLN A 325 -22.04 4.57 -9.79
CA GLN A 325 -20.79 4.30 -10.52
C GLN A 325 -21.06 3.77 -11.93
N GLN A 326 -22.00 2.82 -12.08
CA GLN A 326 -22.41 2.29 -13.38
C GLN A 326 -23.03 3.35 -14.28
N ASP A 327 -23.81 4.30 -13.71
CA ASP A 327 -24.49 5.34 -14.47
C ASP A 327 -23.51 6.46 -14.90
N TYR A 328 -22.55 6.85 -14.04
CA TYR A 328 -21.69 8.02 -14.24
C TYR A 328 -20.35 7.74 -14.91
N LEU A 329 -19.68 6.64 -14.57
CA LEU A 329 -18.33 6.39 -15.11
C LEU A 329 -18.30 6.29 -16.64
N PRO A 330 -19.28 5.66 -17.32
CA PRO A 330 -19.34 5.65 -18.78
C PRO A 330 -19.59 7.01 -19.40
N GLN A 331 -20.05 8.00 -18.64
CA GLN A 331 -20.34 9.34 -19.17
C GLN A 331 -19.09 10.21 -19.39
N ILE A 332 -17.94 9.84 -18.79
CA ILE A 332 -16.70 10.61 -18.92
C ILE A 332 -16.30 10.82 -20.39
N PRO A 333 -16.27 9.83 -21.27
CA PRO A 333 -15.97 10.02 -22.68
C PRO A 333 -17.14 10.58 -23.51
N VAL A 334 -18.37 10.58 -23.00
CA VAL A 334 -19.58 10.82 -23.81
C VAL A 334 -20.15 12.23 -23.60
N GLN A 335 -20.35 12.66 -22.34
CA GLN A 335 -21.13 13.86 -22.01
C GLN A 335 -20.34 15.17 -22.23
N SER A 336 -21.06 16.25 -22.58
CA SER A 336 -20.46 17.57 -22.81
C SER A 336 -19.87 18.17 -21.51
N ILE A 337 -18.95 19.12 -21.65
CA ILE A 337 -18.41 19.88 -20.50
C ILE A 337 -19.52 20.61 -19.76
N GLY A 338 -20.50 21.21 -20.48
CA GLY A 338 -21.66 21.85 -19.86
C GLY A 338 -22.48 20.89 -18.98
N TRP A 339 -22.68 19.66 -19.43
CA TRP A 339 -23.34 18.63 -18.62
C TRP A 339 -22.52 18.32 -17.35
N TRP A 340 -21.20 18.14 -17.48
CA TRP A 340 -20.33 17.89 -16.32
C TRP A 340 -20.33 19.06 -15.35
N THR A 341 -20.36 20.30 -15.81
CA THR A 341 -20.45 21.50 -14.95
C THR A 341 -21.70 21.48 -14.07
N VAL A 342 -22.86 21.11 -14.63
CA VAL A 342 -24.12 21.02 -13.88
C VAL A 342 -24.07 19.85 -12.88
N GLU A 343 -23.65 18.66 -13.35
CA GLU A 343 -23.68 17.44 -12.54
C GLU A 343 -22.65 17.46 -11.40
N THR A 344 -21.44 17.93 -11.63
CA THR A 344 -20.44 18.03 -10.54
C THR A 344 -20.87 19.01 -9.45
N ASN A 345 -21.52 20.10 -9.79
CA ASN A 345 -22.11 21.01 -8.81
C ASN A 345 -23.22 20.32 -7.99
N ARG A 346 -24.10 19.55 -8.65
CA ARG A 346 -25.16 18.78 -8.00
C ARG A 346 -24.60 17.71 -7.07
N LEU A 347 -23.65 16.90 -7.56
CA LEU A 347 -23.01 15.85 -6.78
C LEU A 347 -22.23 16.42 -5.58
N SER A 348 -21.52 17.54 -5.77
CA SER A 348 -20.79 18.24 -4.71
C SER A 348 -21.72 18.79 -3.61
N ALA A 349 -22.90 19.27 -3.99
CA ALA A 349 -23.92 19.71 -3.04
C ALA A 349 -24.46 18.53 -2.20
N LEU A 350 -24.72 17.38 -2.84
CA LEU A 350 -25.16 16.16 -2.17
C LEU A 350 -24.07 15.59 -1.24
N ALA A 351 -22.81 15.64 -1.65
CA ALA A 351 -21.66 15.20 -0.84
C ALA A 351 -21.45 16.06 0.42
N LYS A 352 -22.00 17.27 0.48
CA LYS A 352 -21.90 18.20 1.63
C LYS A 352 -23.09 18.12 2.60
N GLN A 353 -24.08 17.27 2.33
CA GLN A 353 -25.25 17.13 3.21
C GLN A 353 -24.86 16.48 4.54
N THR A 354 -25.05 17.19 5.65
CA THR A 354 -24.68 16.70 7.00
C THR A 354 -25.84 15.98 7.70
N ASP A 355 -27.07 16.22 7.28
CA ASP A 355 -28.29 15.59 7.80
C ASP A 355 -28.46 14.12 7.36
N LYS A 356 -27.76 13.72 6.29
CA LYS A 356 -27.75 12.37 5.72
C LYS A 356 -26.34 11.83 5.55
N PRO A 357 -25.60 11.56 6.63
CA PRO A 357 -24.16 11.26 6.56
C PRO A 357 -23.84 10.06 5.68
N GLY A 358 -24.62 8.97 5.72
CA GLY A 358 -24.41 7.80 4.86
C GLY A 358 -24.53 8.12 3.37
N LEU A 359 -25.54 8.92 2.99
CA LEU A 359 -25.74 9.36 1.61
C LEU A 359 -24.64 10.34 1.17
N SER A 360 -24.24 11.26 2.04
CA SER A 360 -23.10 12.17 1.81
C SER A 360 -21.81 11.37 1.49
N GLN A 361 -21.51 10.31 2.25
CA GLN A 361 -20.37 9.44 2.00
C GLN A 361 -20.43 8.76 0.63
N VAL A 362 -21.60 8.27 0.21
CA VAL A 362 -21.80 7.69 -1.14
C VAL A 362 -21.40 8.69 -2.23
N TYR A 363 -21.87 9.95 -2.13
CA TYR A 363 -21.53 10.97 -3.13
C TYR A 363 -20.07 11.41 -3.08
N LYS A 364 -19.44 11.45 -1.90
CA LYS A 364 -17.99 11.70 -1.77
C LYS A 364 -17.18 10.58 -2.47
N ARG A 365 -17.55 9.32 -2.26
CA ARG A 365 -16.90 8.18 -2.92
C ARG A 365 -17.13 8.16 -4.42
N LEU A 366 -18.34 8.53 -4.88
CA LEU A 366 -18.62 8.69 -6.31
C LEU A 366 -17.73 9.78 -6.94
N LEU A 367 -17.61 10.95 -6.31
CA LEU A 367 -16.71 12.01 -6.78
C LEU A 367 -15.25 11.56 -6.79
N GLY A 368 -14.81 10.82 -5.78
CA GLY A 368 -13.48 10.20 -5.76
C GLY A 368 -13.27 9.21 -6.90
N SER A 369 -14.27 8.35 -7.20
CA SER A 369 -14.23 7.43 -8.34
C SER A 369 -14.17 8.18 -9.68
N LEU A 370 -14.95 9.25 -9.83
CA LEU A 370 -14.92 10.10 -11.01
C LEU A 370 -13.58 10.83 -11.16
N SER A 371 -12.98 11.31 -10.06
CA SER A 371 -11.65 11.93 -10.04
C SER A 371 -10.59 10.95 -10.54
N MET A 372 -10.54 9.74 -9.97
CA MET A 372 -9.58 8.70 -10.36
C MET A 372 -9.75 8.30 -11.84
N ASN A 373 -10.98 8.09 -12.30
CA ASN A 373 -11.22 7.71 -13.69
C ASN A 373 -10.87 8.86 -14.65
N SER A 374 -11.21 10.11 -14.30
CA SER A 374 -10.81 11.29 -15.09
C SER A 374 -9.28 11.39 -15.19
N TYR A 375 -8.55 11.17 -14.09
CA TYR A 375 -7.08 11.05 -14.09
C TYR A 375 -6.61 9.99 -15.09
N MET A 376 -7.21 8.79 -15.09
CA MET A 376 -6.82 7.71 -15.99
C MET A 376 -7.07 8.06 -17.45
N TYR A 377 -8.22 8.65 -17.78
CA TYR A 377 -8.53 9.13 -19.14
C TYR A 377 -7.55 10.21 -19.59
N CYS A 378 -7.27 11.21 -18.74
CA CYS A 378 -6.27 12.25 -19.02
C CYS A 378 -4.89 11.65 -19.31
N ASN A 379 -4.42 10.76 -18.42
CA ASN A 379 -3.09 10.17 -18.55
C ASN A 379 -2.97 9.30 -19.81
N ASN A 380 -4.04 8.58 -20.17
CA ASN A 380 -4.07 7.79 -21.40
C ASN A 380 -4.04 8.68 -22.65
N ALA A 381 -4.87 9.73 -22.72
CA ALA A 381 -4.92 10.68 -23.83
C ALA A 381 -3.58 11.40 -24.01
N LEU A 382 -2.94 11.85 -22.91
CA LEU A 382 -1.61 12.47 -22.96
C LEU A 382 -0.54 11.50 -23.49
N ARG A 383 -0.56 10.24 -23.06
CA ARG A 383 0.38 9.21 -23.60
C ARG A 383 0.18 8.96 -25.08
N GLN A 384 -1.06 8.97 -25.54
CA GLN A 384 -1.39 8.82 -26.97
C GLN A 384 -1.14 10.10 -27.78
N ARG A 385 -0.75 11.21 -27.12
CA ARG A 385 -0.61 12.55 -27.72
C ARG A 385 -1.88 13.06 -28.41
N ASP A 386 -3.04 12.63 -27.94
CA ASP A 386 -4.33 13.13 -28.37
C ASP A 386 -4.64 14.44 -27.64
N LEU A 387 -4.37 15.57 -28.33
CA LEU A 387 -4.48 16.91 -27.76
C LEU A 387 -5.94 17.29 -27.47
N GLU A 388 -6.89 16.83 -28.30
CA GLU A 388 -8.31 17.13 -28.15
C GLU A 388 -8.88 16.38 -26.95
N ALA A 389 -8.70 15.06 -26.89
CA ALA A 389 -9.13 14.24 -25.77
C ALA A 389 -8.44 14.66 -24.46
N SER A 390 -7.14 15.00 -24.50
CA SER A 390 -6.42 15.52 -23.33
C SER A 390 -7.04 16.81 -22.81
N THR A 391 -7.35 17.77 -23.70
CA THR A 391 -7.99 19.03 -23.30
C THR A 391 -9.32 18.77 -22.62
N ARG A 392 -10.17 17.94 -23.24
CA ARG A 392 -11.49 17.57 -22.72
C ARG A 392 -11.40 16.88 -21.35
N TYR A 393 -10.57 15.86 -21.20
CA TYR A 393 -10.51 15.10 -19.95
C TYR A 393 -9.87 15.89 -18.80
N ILE A 394 -8.89 16.77 -19.08
CA ILE A 394 -8.34 17.68 -18.07
C ILE A 394 -9.42 18.64 -17.56
N GLU A 395 -10.28 19.15 -18.45
CA GLU A 395 -11.38 20.03 -18.07
C GLU A 395 -12.40 19.29 -17.20
N ILE A 396 -12.83 18.08 -17.59
CA ILE A 396 -13.71 17.23 -16.75
C ILE A 396 -13.06 16.96 -15.40
N TYR A 397 -11.78 16.59 -15.37
CA TYR A 397 -11.06 16.33 -14.12
C TYR A 397 -11.05 17.57 -13.22
N SER A 398 -10.82 18.76 -13.76
CA SER A 398 -10.85 20.01 -13.01
C SER A 398 -12.23 20.37 -12.42
N LEU A 399 -13.32 19.93 -13.09
CA LEU A 399 -14.70 20.11 -12.59
C LEU A 399 -15.03 19.10 -11.48
N VAL A 400 -14.61 17.85 -11.65
CA VAL A 400 -14.88 16.76 -10.70
C VAL A 400 -14.10 16.95 -9.39
N ASP A 401 -12.83 17.36 -9.49
CA ASP A 401 -11.92 17.48 -8.36
C ASP A 401 -11.09 18.78 -8.45
N PRO A 402 -11.69 19.92 -8.24
CA PRO A 402 -11.06 21.24 -8.43
C PRO A 402 -9.89 21.50 -7.46
N THR A 403 -9.81 20.78 -6.36
CA THR A 403 -8.76 20.93 -5.34
C THR A 403 -7.55 20.06 -5.59
N ASN A 404 -7.63 19.10 -6.50
CA ASN A 404 -6.55 18.18 -6.82
C ASN A 404 -5.53 18.83 -7.77
N ALA A 405 -4.29 18.96 -7.34
CA ALA A 405 -3.23 19.60 -8.12
C ALA A 405 -2.88 18.85 -9.42
N GLU A 406 -3.19 17.55 -9.53
CA GLU A 406 -2.82 16.72 -10.67
C GLU A 406 -3.43 17.19 -11.99
N HIS A 407 -4.67 17.67 -12.00
CA HIS A 407 -5.27 18.20 -13.23
C HIS A 407 -4.49 19.40 -13.78
N ARG A 408 -3.83 20.18 -12.91
CA ARG A 408 -2.97 21.31 -13.33
C ARG A 408 -1.61 20.81 -13.84
N VAL A 409 -1.05 19.77 -13.25
CA VAL A 409 0.16 19.12 -13.78
C VAL A 409 -0.11 18.53 -15.18
N MET A 410 -1.26 17.89 -15.37
CA MET A 410 -1.67 17.38 -16.68
C MET A 410 -1.91 18.51 -17.70
N ALA A 411 -2.48 19.64 -17.27
CA ALA A 411 -2.60 20.83 -18.12
C ALA A 411 -1.22 21.38 -18.54
N ALA A 412 -0.24 21.35 -17.61
CA ALA A 412 1.14 21.73 -17.94
C ALA A 412 1.78 20.78 -18.96
N LYS A 413 1.55 19.47 -18.86
CA LYS A 413 2.00 18.48 -19.84
C LYS A 413 1.37 18.72 -21.21
N LEU A 414 0.07 18.99 -21.27
CA LEU A 414 -0.62 19.34 -22.51
C LEU A 414 -0.07 20.62 -23.14
N ALA A 415 0.21 21.66 -22.35
CA ALA A 415 0.85 22.89 -22.82
C ALA A 415 2.27 22.61 -23.35
N ALA A 416 3.03 21.74 -22.67
CA ALA A 416 4.35 21.33 -23.12
C ALA A 416 4.30 20.60 -24.48
N MET A 417 3.34 19.72 -24.71
CA MET A 417 3.13 19.07 -26.01
C MET A 417 2.80 20.06 -27.13
N LYS A 418 2.12 21.17 -26.78
CA LYS A 418 1.82 22.28 -27.71
C LYS A 418 2.97 23.28 -27.84
N GLN A 419 4.10 23.06 -27.17
CA GLN A 419 5.24 23.98 -27.09
C GLN A 419 4.88 25.38 -26.52
N ASP A 420 3.79 25.44 -25.73
CA ASP A 420 3.33 26.65 -25.07
C ASP A 420 4.02 26.83 -23.72
N LYS A 421 5.16 27.53 -23.72
CA LYS A 421 5.93 27.84 -22.51
C LYS A 421 5.09 28.60 -21.47
N ALA A 422 4.31 29.59 -21.89
CA ALA A 422 3.52 30.39 -20.96
C ALA A 422 2.45 29.55 -20.29
N GLY A 423 1.79 28.66 -21.04
CA GLY A 423 0.85 27.69 -20.54
C GLY A 423 1.49 26.71 -19.55
N VAL A 424 2.70 26.18 -19.81
CA VAL A 424 3.44 25.31 -18.89
C VAL A 424 3.67 26.01 -17.54
N LEU A 425 4.24 27.23 -17.57
CA LEU A 425 4.58 27.96 -16.35
C LEU A 425 3.32 28.31 -15.53
N ASN A 426 2.25 28.78 -16.20
CA ASN A 426 1.00 29.12 -15.54
C ASN A 426 0.35 27.89 -14.89
N ALA A 427 0.25 26.77 -15.61
CA ALA A 427 -0.35 25.56 -15.08
C ALA A 427 0.43 24.98 -13.90
N LEU A 428 1.78 24.98 -13.95
CA LEU A 428 2.61 24.55 -12.81
C LEU A 428 2.50 25.48 -11.61
N GLN A 429 2.39 26.81 -11.80
CA GLN A 429 2.14 27.75 -10.71
C GLN A 429 0.81 27.45 -10.03
N GLN A 430 -0.23 27.15 -10.79
CA GLN A 430 -1.53 26.75 -10.24
C GLN A 430 -1.44 25.39 -9.51
N ALA A 431 -0.69 24.42 -10.04
CA ALA A 431 -0.44 23.15 -9.37
C ALA A 431 0.21 23.33 -7.99
N PHE A 432 1.24 24.18 -7.91
CA PHE A 432 1.89 24.50 -6.64
C PHE A 432 0.97 25.25 -5.66
N ALA A 433 0.13 26.14 -6.17
CA ALA A 433 -0.88 26.82 -5.36
C ALA A 433 -1.93 25.86 -4.78
N LEU A 434 -2.22 24.76 -5.49
CA LEU A 434 -3.08 23.66 -5.01
C LEU A 434 -2.31 22.62 -4.15
N GLY A 435 -1.03 22.87 -3.85
CA GLY A 435 -0.26 22.03 -2.94
C GLY A 435 0.56 20.90 -3.58
N PHE A 436 0.78 20.92 -4.90
CA PHE A 436 1.69 19.97 -5.55
C PHE A 436 3.11 20.10 -5.01
N LYS A 437 3.75 18.96 -4.62
CA LYS A 437 5.07 18.96 -3.97
C LYS A 437 6.14 18.15 -4.72
N ASP A 438 5.74 17.22 -5.58
CA ASP A 438 6.69 16.31 -6.24
C ASP A 438 7.44 16.98 -7.40
N LYS A 439 8.39 17.84 -7.02
CA LYS A 439 9.26 18.53 -7.96
C LYS A 439 10.24 17.59 -8.66
N THR A 440 10.57 16.47 -8.04
CA THR A 440 11.46 15.45 -8.62
C THR A 440 10.80 14.82 -9.85
N ARG A 441 9.50 14.52 -9.75
CA ARG A 441 8.72 14.04 -10.90
C ARG A 441 8.72 15.04 -12.05
N LEU A 442 8.54 16.33 -11.79
CA LEU A 442 8.60 17.35 -12.86
C LEU A 442 9.98 17.44 -13.52
N LYS A 443 11.05 17.26 -12.75
CA LYS A 443 12.43 17.26 -13.27
C LYS A 443 12.71 16.03 -14.13
N SER A 444 12.13 14.88 -13.85
CA SER A 444 12.33 13.62 -14.56
C SER A 444 11.37 13.41 -15.72
N ASP A 445 10.19 14.06 -15.73
CA ASP A 445 9.15 13.84 -16.72
C ASP A 445 9.62 14.25 -18.13
N PRO A 446 9.56 13.34 -19.13
CA PRO A 446 10.04 13.61 -20.48
C PRO A 446 9.30 14.74 -21.19
N ASP A 447 8.03 15.01 -20.85
CA ASP A 447 7.25 16.08 -21.49
C ASP A 447 7.82 17.46 -21.17
N PHE A 448 8.52 17.64 -20.03
CA PHE A 448 9.17 18.90 -19.67
C PHE A 448 10.63 19.00 -20.12
N LEU A 449 11.18 18.00 -20.81
CA LEU A 449 12.58 18.02 -21.30
C LEU A 449 12.94 19.30 -22.07
N PRO A 450 12.09 19.83 -22.99
CA PRO A 450 12.41 21.06 -23.72
C PRO A 450 12.54 22.31 -22.86
N PHE A 451 11.92 22.30 -21.67
CA PHE A 451 11.86 23.44 -20.75
C PHE A 451 12.88 23.38 -19.62
N ARG A 452 13.60 22.26 -19.44
CA ARG A 452 14.54 22.06 -18.31
C ARG A 452 15.68 23.08 -18.26
N GLN A 453 16.09 23.64 -19.41
CA GLN A 453 17.13 24.67 -19.47
C GLN A 453 16.59 26.09 -19.37
N ASP A 454 15.28 26.28 -19.39
CA ASP A 454 14.64 27.59 -19.28
C ASP A 454 14.75 28.12 -17.84
N GLU A 455 15.24 29.37 -17.71
CA GLU A 455 15.47 29.99 -16.39
C GLU A 455 14.18 30.18 -15.58
N SER A 456 13.06 30.47 -16.24
CA SER A 456 11.75 30.63 -15.58
C SER A 456 11.24 29.27 -15.06
N PHE A 457 11.43 28.20 -15.82
CA PHE A 457 11.08 26.85 -15.39
C PHE A 457 11.94 26.39 -14.23
N LYS A 458 13.29 26.56 -14.31
CA LYS A 458 14.21 26.25 -13.22
C LYS A 458 13.82 26.99 -11.94
N LYS A 459 13.64 28.32 -12.02
CA LYS A 459 13.24 29.16 -10.89
C LYS A 459 11.92 28.70 -10.25
N LEU A 460 10.97 28.23 -11.08
CA LEU A 460 9.67 27.78 -10.61
C LEU A 460 9.77 26.48 -9.81
N ILE A 461 10.57 25.50 -10.29
CA ILE A 461 10.72 24.19 -9.64
C ILE A 461 11.77 24.19 -8.51
N GLU A 462 12.66 25.19 -8.44
CA GLU A 462 13.66 25.32 -7.38
C GLU A 462 13.17 26.18 -6.21
N LYS A 463 12.15 27.01 -6.41
CA LYS A 463 11.57 27.84 -5.33
C LYS A 463 11.13 26.93 -4.16
N LYS A 464 11.68 27.21 -2.96
CA LYS A 464 11.39 26.45 -1.72
C LYS A 464 9.93 26.55 -1.31
#